data_54e5eab0560bc83adbf49ca99ffce240
#
_entry.id   54e5eab0560bc83adbf49ca99ffce240
#
_cell.length_a   1.000
_cell.length_b   1.000
_cell.length_c   1.000
_cell.angle_alpha   90.00
_cell.angle_beta   90.00
_cell.angle_gamma   90.00
#
_symmetry.space_group_name_H-M   'P 1'
#
loop_
_entity.id
_entity.type
_entity.pdbx_description
1 polymer ?
#
loop_
_entity_poly.entity_id
_entity_poly.type
_entity_poly.pdbx_seq_one_letter_code
_entity_poly.pdbx_strand_id
1 'polypeptide(L)'
;MIDGSLMEDSKTPSTFEYNVKVTSEVVKYAHDRGVSVEGELGTLGGIEDGVGSGKVHLTDPDEAAEFVERTGVDSLAISIGTSHGAHKFKGEAKIAFDIIEEVRKRLPDVYLVSHGSSSVPRELIDIINQYGGQLEHAAGVPLEMLQKAIACGINKINVDTDLRLAAT
;
A
#
# COMPACT_ATOMS: atom_id res chain seq x y z
N MET A 1 -10.19 3.44 10.70
CA MET A 1 -9.18 2.49 10.22
C MET A 1 -8.95 1.44 11.28
N ILE A 2 -8.80 0.19 10.90
CA ILE A 2 -8.43 -0.92 11.80
C ILE A 2 -7.14 -1.51 11.25
N ASP A 3 -6.15 -1.68 12.12
CA ASP A 3 -4.90 -2.36 11.78
C ASP A 3 -5.08 -3.87 11.98
N GLY A 4 -5.27 -4.59 10.87
CA GLY A 4 -5.37 -6.05 10.86
C GLY A 4 -4.03 -6.78 10.88
N SER A 5 -2.90 -6.05 10.90
CA SER A 5 -1.55 -6.63 10.90
C SER A 5 -1.11 -7.12 12.28
N LEU A 6 -1.75 -6.62 13.33
CA LEU A 6 -1.48 -6.99 14.71
C LEU A 6 -2.72 -7.59 15.38
N MET A 7 -2.49 -8.50 16.33
CA MET A 7 -3.55 -9.02 17.20
C MET A 7 -4.04 -7.93 18.16
N GLU A 8 -5.11 -8.21 18.91
CA GLU A 8 -5.72 -7.28 19.87
C GLU A 8 -4.76 -6.69 20.92
N ASP A 9 -3.63 -7.36 21.18
CA ASP A 9 -2.58 -6.87 22.09
C ASP A 9 -1.71 -5.74 21.47
N SER A 10 -1.93 -5.41 20.21
CA SER A 10 -1.18 -4.42 19.42
C SER A 10 0.34 -4.67 19.35
N LYS A 11 0.76 -5.91 19.51
CA LYS A 11 2.18 -6.32 19.54
C LYS A 11 2.44 -7.59 18.75
N THR A 12 1.57 -8.58 18.86
CA THR A 12 1.74 -9.87 18.20
C THR A 12 1.31 -9.77 16.74
N PRO A 13 2.15 -10.15 15.77
CA PRO A 13 1.74 -10.21 14.36
C PRO A 13 0.49 -11.06 14.20
N SER A 14 -0.46 -10.57 13.42
CA SER A 14 -1.69 -11.29 13.15
C SER A 14 -1.48 -12.43 12.15
N THR A 15 -2.51 -13.26 12.02
CA THR A 15 -2.58 -14.31 11.00
C THR A 15 -3.52 -13.90 9.88
N PHE A 16 -3.42 -14.56 8.73
CA PHE A 16 -4.37 -14.41 7.63
C PHE A 16 -5.82 -14.59 8.10
N GLU A 17 -6.09 -15.63 8.90
CA GLU A 17 -7.43 -15.91 9.45
C GLU A 17 -7.95 -14.79 10.36
N TYR A 18 -7.08 -14.19 11.16
CA TYR A 18 -7.45 -13.05 12.00
C TYR A 18 -7.80 -11.83 11.13
N ASN A 19 -6.97 -11.53 10.10
CA ASN A 19 -7.22 -10.43 9.18
C ASN A 19 -8.54 -10.62 8.43
N VAL A 20 -8.81 -11.83 7.92
CA VAL A 20 -10.10 -12.17 7.29
C VAL A 20 -11.26 -11.93 8.24
N LYS A 21 -11.18 -12.42 9.47
CA LYS A 21 -12.26 -12.27 10.48
C LYS A 21 -12.55 -10.79 10.74
N VAL A 22 -11.54 -10.02 11.10
CA VAL A 22 -11.69 -8.60 11.44
C VAL A 22 -12.22 -7.81 10.24
N THR A 23 -11.66 -8.04 9.06
CA THR A 23 -12.08 -7.34 7.83
C THR A 23 -13.54 -7.67 7.49
N SER A 24 -13.98 -8.94 7.60
CA SER A 24 -15.37 -9.33 7.34
C SER A 24 -16.35 -8.63 8.29
N GLU A 25 -16.00 -8.49 9.57
CA GLU A 25 -16.82 -7.77 10.55
C GLU A 25 -16.94 -6.29 10.18
N VAL A 26 -15.84 -5.66 9.75
CA VAL A 26 -15.81 -4.26 9.27
C VAL A 26 -16.65 -4.09 8.02
N VAL A 27 -16.50 -4.97 7.03
CA VAL A 27 -17.27 -4.95 5.78
C VAL A 27 -18.77 -4.99 6.08
N LYS A 28 -19.20 -5.95 6.90
CA LYS A 28 -20.61 -6.05 7.28
C LYS A 28 -21.14 -4.77 7.92
N TYR A 29 -20.38 -4.21 8.87
CA TYR A 29 -20.78 -2.97 9.55
C TYR A 29 -20.83 -1.77 8.60
N ALA A 30 -19.88 -1.65 7.69
CA ALA A 30 -19.77 -0.55 6.74
C ALA A 30 -20.84 -0.64 5.64
N HIS A 31 -21.01 -1.83 5.04
CA HIS A 31 -21.98 -2.04 3.96
C HIS A 31 -23.43 -1.79 4.41
N ASP A 32 -23.79 -2.13 5.65
CA ASP A 32 -25.10 -1.79 6.24
C ASP A 32 -25.37 -0.26 6.27
N ARG A 33 -24.32 0.55 6.07
CA ARG A 33 -24.36 2.03 6.06
C ARG A 33 -23.99 2.63 4.70
N GLY A 34 -23.87 1.82 3.66
CA GLY A 34 -23.50 2.27 2.31
C GLY A 34 -22.07 2.81 2.21
N VAL A 35 -21.16 2.32 3.06
CA VAL A 35 -19.73 2.73 3.08
C VAL A 35 -18.86 1.61 2.53
N SER A 36 -18.02 1.93 1.55
CA SER A 36 -17.06 1.00 0.97
C SER A 36 -15.91 0.70 1.92
N VAL A 37 -15.34 -0.50 1.80
CA VAL A 37 -14.19 -0.95 2.61
C VAL A 37 -13.02 -1.32 1.71
N GLU A 38 -11.84 -0.78 2.04
CA GLU A 38 -10.58 -1.19 1.48
C GLU A 38 -9.88 -2.16 2.44
N GLY A 39 -9.53 -3.33 1.95
CA GLY A 39 -8.66 -4.27 2.63
C GLY A 39 -7.20 -4.08 2.21
N GLU A 40 -6.28 -4.63 3.00
CA GLU A 40 -4.85 -4.67 2.65
C GLU A 40 -4.29 -6.06 2.93
N LEU A 41 -3.50 -6.58 2.00
CA LEU A 41 -2.84 -7.88 2.11
C LEU A 41 -1.38 -7.78 1.65
N GLY A 42 -0.51 -8.42 2.42
CA GLY A 42 0.94 -8.31 2.30
C GLY A 42 1.50 -7.27 3.27
N THR A 43 2.81 -7.09 3.26
CA THR A 43 3.48 -6.15 4.16
C THR A 43 4.36 -5.20 3.37
N LEU A 44 4.09 -3.92 3.53
CA LEU A 44 4.93 -2.86 2.96
C LEU A 44 6.18 -2.64 3.82
N GLY A 45 7.27 -2.22 3.18
CA GLY A 45 8.46 -1.75 3.88
C GLY A 45 8.29 -0.33 4.40
N GLY A 46 9.25 0.09 5.26
CA GLY A 46 9.28 1.45 5.80
C GLY A 46 8.59 1.59 7.16
N ILE A 47 8.52 2.82 7.62
CA ILE A 47 7.89 3.18 8.90
C ILE A 47 6.87 4.26 8.62
N GLU A 48 5.63 4.04 9.05
CA GLU A 48 4.55 5.02 9.03
C GLU A 48 3.98 5.14 10.44
N ASP A 49 3.89 6.36 10.95
CA ASP A 49 3.40 6.68 12.30
C ASP A 49 4.06 5.86 13.44
N GLY A 50 5.33 5.50 13.27
CA GLY A 50 6.09 4.73 14.26
C GLY A 50 5.86 3.21 14.20
N VAL A 51 5.03 2.74 13.27
CA VAL A 51 4.77 1.31 13.01
C VAL A 51 5.34 0.93 11.65
N GLY A 52 6.02 -0.19 11.56
CA GLY A 52 6.52 -0.71 10.30
C GLY A 52 7.35 -1.97 10.47
N SER A 53 7.42 -2.76 9.42
CA SER A 53 8.30 -3.93 9.35
C SER A 53 9.47 -3.63 8.41
N GLY A 54 10.66 -4.12 8.78
CA GLY A 54 11.84 -4.05 7.91
C GLY A 54 11.80 -5.04 6.75
N LYS A 55 10.77 -5.87 6.66
CA LYS A 55 10.61 -6.92 5.63
C LYS A 55 9.37 -6.62 4.78
N VAL A 56 9.58 -6.61 3.46
CA VAL A 56 8.50 -6.57 2.48
C VAL A 56 8.06 -8.01 2.23
N HIS A 57 6.76 -8.27 2.40
CA HIS A 57 6.13 -9.50 1.93
C HIS A 57 5.19 -9.12 0.79
N LEU A 58 5.55 -9.53 -0.42
CA LEU A 58 4.71 -9.32 -1.59
C LEU A 58 3.40 -10.12 -1.43
N THR A 59 2.32 -9.56 -1.96
CA THR A 59 1.02 -10.23 -1.92
C THR A 59 1.04 -11.50 -2.77
N ASP A 60 0.59 -12.60 -2.19
CA ASP A 60 0.33 -13.83 -2.93
C ASP A 60 -1.02 -13.70 -3.67
N PRO A 61 -1.06 -13.94 -5.01
CA PRO A 61 -2.29 -13.77 -5.78
C PRO A 61 -3.43 -14.73 -5.41
N ASP A 62 -3.12 -15.93 -4.92
CA ASP A 62 -4.14 -16.90 -4.49
C ASP A 62 -4.71 -16.51 -3.13
N GLU A 63 -3.86 -16.06 -2.18
CA GLU A 63 -4.31 -15.49 -0.92
C GLU A 63 -5.15 -14.21 -1.14
N ALA A 64 -4.80 -13.37 -2.13
CA ALA A 64 -5.58 -12.17 -2.47
C ALA A 64 -6.99 -12.53 -2.94
N ALA A 65 -7.13 -13.54 -3.78
CA ALA A 65 -8.42 -14.02 -4.24
C ALA A 65 -9.27 -14.59 -3.09
N GLU A 66 -8.68 -15.44 -2.25
CA GLU A 66 -9.33 -15.99 -1.06
C GLU A 66 -9.76 -14.89 -0.08
N PHE A 67 -8.91 -13.90 0.16
CA PHE A 67 -9.20 -12.80 1.05
C PHE A 67 -10.43 -12.00 0.61
N VAL A 68 -10.49 -11.63 -0.67
CA VAL A 68 -11.63 -10.89 -1.24
C VAL A 68 -12.91 -11.72 -1.18
N GLU A 69 -12.84 -12.99 -1.56
CA GLU A 69 -14.01 -13.90 -1.51
C GLU A 69 -14.58 -14.02 -0.10
N ARG A 70 -13.70 -14.14 0.90
CA ARG A 70 -14.11 -14.36 2.29
C ARG A 70 -14.51 -13.10 3.03
N THR A 71 -13.99 -11.94 2.63
CA THR A 71 -14.24 -10.66 3.32
C THR A 71 -15.29 -9.80 2.63
N GLY A 72 -15.36 -9.84 1.32
CA GLY A 72 -16.25 -9.01 0.52
C GLY A 72 -15.84 -7.53 0.46
N VAL A 73 -14.54 -7.21 0.58
CA VAL A 73 -14.02 -5.84 0.43
C VAL A 73 -14.27 -5.30 -0.98
N ASP A 74 -14.48 -3.99 -1.10
CA ASP A 74 -14.74 -3.30 -2.38
C ASP A 74 -13.44 -3.02 -3.14
N SER A 75 -12.34 -2.85 -2.41
CA SER A 75 -11.01 -2.66 -2.97
C SER A 75 -9.95 -3.35 -2.13
N LEU A 76 -8.85 -3.72 -2.77
CA LEU A 76 -7.74 -4.42 -2.12
C LEU A 76 -6.42 -3.71 -2.39
N ALA A 77 -5.76 -3.24 -1.34
CA ALA A 77 -4.39 -2.80 -1.40
C ALA A 77 -3.45 -4.01 -1.40
N ILE A 78 -2.53 -4.03 -2.35
CA ILE A 78 -1.59 -5.14 -2.55
C ILE A 78 -0.15 -4.66 -2.38
N SER A 79 0.66 -5.47 -1.71
CA SER A 79 2.10 -5.25 -1.57
C SER A 79 2.83 -5.70 -2.83
N ILE A 80 3.38 -4.73 -3.55
CA ILE A 80 4.06 -4.91 -4.84
C ILE A 80 5.53 -4.46 -4.81
N GLY A 81 6.10 -4.26 -3.62
CA GLY A 81 7.47 -3.82 -3.43
C GLY A 81 7.64 -2.32 -3.15
N THR A 82 6.56 -1.56 -3.04
CA THR A 82 6.59 -0.17 -2.57
C THR A 82 6.81 -0.09 -1.06
N SER A 83 7.15 1.09 -0.54
CA SER A 83 7.32 1.30 0.89
C SER A 83 6.86 2.70 1.32
N HIS A 84 6.54 2.85 2.60
CA HIS A 84 6.16 4.13 3.19
C HIS A 84 7.37 5.05 3.42
N GLY A 85 7.11 6.38 3.52
CA GLY A 85 8.13 7.39 3.79
C GLY A 85 8.82 7.94 2.53
N ALA A 86 9.77 8.85 2.75
CA ALA A 86 10.50 9.56 1.68
C ALA A 86 11.69 8.76 1.12
N HIS A 87 12.08 7.68 1.77
CA HIS A 87 13.18 6.80 1.37
C HIS A 87 12.66 5.41 1.01
N LYS A 88 11.97 5.32 -0.14
CA LYS A 88 11.23 4.12 -0.53
C LYS A 88 12.08 2.96 -0.98
N PHE A 89 13.27 3.22 -1.51
CA PHE A 89 14.16 2.20 -2.05
C PHE A 89 15.61 2.40 -1.62
N LYS A 90 16.32 1.30 -1.35
CA LYS A 90 17.77 1.28 -1.21
C LYS A 90 18.37 0.91 -2.57
N GLY A 91 18.37 1.85 -3.53
CA GLY A 91 18.82 1.61 -4.90
C GLY A 91 17.67 1.80 -5.92
N GLU A 92 17.70 1.04 -7.02
CA GLU A 92 16.65 1.12 -8.03
C GLU A 92 15.29 0.64 -7.51
N ALA A 93 14.23 1.36 -7.88
CA ALA A 93 12.86 0.96 -7.59
C ALA A 93 12.55 -0.38 -8.26
N LYS A 94 11.96 -1.30 -7.51
CA LYS A 94 11.52 -2.61 -8.02
C LYS A 94 10.06 -2.81 -7.69
N ILE A 95 9.23 -2.84 -8.71
CA ILE A 95 7.79 -3.11 -8.62
C ILE A 95 7.50 -4.49 -9.24
N ALA A 96 6.79 -5.32 -8.52
CA ALA A 96 6.36 -6.65 -8.97
C ALA A 96 5.11 -6.53 -9.88
N PHE A 97 5.32 -6.12 -11.13
CA PHE A 97 4.24 -5.96 -12.12
C PHE A 97 3.53 -7.26 -12.43
N ASP A 98 4.24 -8.38 -12.42
CA ASP A 98 3.72 -9.73 -12.58
C ASP A 98 2.67 -10.07 -11.50
N ILE A 99 2.90 -9.68 -10.27
CA ILE A 99 1.91 -9.84 -9.18
C ILE A 99 0.65 -9.03 -9.46
N ILE A 100 0.78 -7.77 -9.92
CA ILE A 100 -0.39 -6.95 -10.26
C ILE A 100 -1.22 -7.67 -11.34
N GLU A 101 -0.58 -8.16 -12.39
CA GLU A 101 -1.26 -8.84 -13.50
C GLU A 101 -1.93 -10.14 -13.04
N GLU A 102 -1.25 -10.93 -12.18
CA GLU A 102 -1.79 -12.19 -11.67
C GLU A 102 -2.97 -11.97 -10.71
N VAL A 103 -2.89 -10.96 -9.82
CA VAL A 103 -4.02 -10.58 -8.96
C VAL A 103 -5.19 -10.06 -9.80
N ARG A 104 -4.91 -9.20 -10.80
CA ARG A 104 -5.95 -8.67 -11.71
C ARG A 104 -6.69 -9.76 -12.48
N LYS A 105 -5.98 -10.83 -12.92
CA LYS A 105 -6.62 -11.96 -13.61
C LYS A 105 -7.59 -12.72 -12.69
N ARG A 106 -7.26 -12.86 -11.40
CA ARG A 106 -8.11 -13.54 -10.42
C ARG A 106 -9.26 -12.68 -9.91
N LEU A 107 -9.05 -11.36 -9.86
CA LEU A 107 -9.97 -10.38 -9.30
C LEU A 107 -10.31 -9.28 -10.35
N PRO A 108 -10.99 -9.63 -11.46
CA PRO A 108 -11.25 -8.67 -12.55
C PRO A 108 -12.14 -7.51 -12.12
N ASP A 109 -13.04 -7.72 -11.16
CA ASP A 109 -14.06 -6.76 -10.74
C ASP A 109 -13.71 -5.99 -9.45
N VAL A 110 -12.57 -6.29 -8.81
CA VAL A 110 -12.13 -5.64 -7.57
C VAL A 110 -11.16 -4.50 -7.89
N TYR A 111 -11.32 -3.36 -7.24
CA TYR A 111 -10.38 -2.26 -7.39
C TYR A 111 -9.07 -2.55 -6.67
N LEU A 112 -7.96 -2.56 -7.41
CA LEU A 112 -6.62 -2.74 -6.83
C LEU A 112 -6.00 -1.42 -6.46
N VAL A 113 -5.37 -1.38 -5.29
CA VAL A 113 -4.78 -0.18 -4.70
C VAL A 113 -3.28 -0.40 -4.46
N SER A 114 -2.48 0.64 -4.71
CA SER A 114 -1.07 0.67 -4.38
C SER A 114 -0.81 1.70 -3.29
N HIS A 115 -0.33 1.24 -2.13
CA HIS A 115 0.14 2.08 -1.03
C HIS A 115 1.62 2.42 -1.19
N GLY A 116 2.12 3.38 -0.41
CA GLY A 116 3.53 3.76 -0.40
C GLY A 116 4.06 4.24 -1.74
N SER A 117 3.24 4.87 -2.57
CA SER A 117 3.50 5.13 -3.99
C SER A 117 3.82 6.59 -4.33
N SER A 118 4.17 7.43 -3.34
CA SER A 118 4.61 8.81 -3.61
C SER A 118 5.83 8.84 -4.53
N SER A 119 5.84 9.79 -5.46
CA SER A 119 6.92 9.95 -6.44
C SER A 119 8.13 10.70 -5.90
N VAL A 120 7.95 11.44 -4.81
CA VAL A 120 8.98 12.25 -4.14
C VAL A 120 9.69 13.18 -5.13
N PRO A 121 9.00 14.21 -5.67
CA PRO A 121 9.54 15.06 -6.73
C PRO A 121 10.84 15.74 -6.33
N ARG A 122 11.87 15.59 -7.15
CA ARG A 122 13.22 16.12 -6.87
C ARG A 122 13.22 17.64 -6.68
N GLU A 123 12.41 18.36 -7.45
CA GLU A 123 12.27 19.81 -7.37
C GLU A 123 11.84 20.27 -5.98
N LEU A 124 10.89 19.55 -5.35
CA LEU A 124 10.43 19.88 -3.99
C LEU A 124 11.50 19.56 -2.94
N ILE A 125 12.23 18.47 -3.11
CA ILE A 125 13.36 18.11 -2.24
C ILE A 125 14.44 19.20 -2.30
N ASP A 126 14.79 19.68 -3.50
CA ASP A 126 15.82 20.69 -3.70
C ASP A 126 15.42 22.03 -3.07
N ILE A 127 14.15 22.42 -3.18
CA ILE A 127 13.61 23.62 -2.50
C ILE A 127 13.72 23.47 -0.98
N ILE A 128 13.25 22.38 -0.42
CA ILE A 128 13.28 22.13 1.03
C ILE A 128 14.73 22.16 1.54
N ASN A 129 15.65 21.50 0.85
CA ASN A 129 17.08 21.47 1.23
C ASN A 129 17.72 22.86 1.13
N GLN A 130 17.33 23.69 0.16
CA GLN A 130 17.79 25.08 0.04
C GLN A 130 17.45 25.91 1.28
N TYR A 131 16.32 25.62 1.93
CA TYR A 131 15.87 26.32 3.14
C TYR A 131 16.19 25.58 4.45
N GLY A 132 17.16 24.66 4.42
CA GLY A 132 17.71 24.00 5.62
C GLY A 132 17.16 22.60 5.89
N GLY A 133 16.38 22.03 5.00
CA GLY A 133 16.01 20.62 5.04
C GLY A 133 17.20 19.69 4.85
N GLN A 134 17.03 18.41 5.19
CA GLN A 134 18.08 17.37 5.09
C GLN A 134 17.51 16.11 4.45
N LEU A 135 17.01 16.24 3.20
CA LEU A 135 16.38 15.15 2.45
C LEU A 135 17.26 14.69 1.26
N GLU A 136 18.57 14.54 1.50
CA GLU A 136 19.56 14.30 0.43
C GLU A 136 19.32 12.99 -0.36
N HIS A 137 18.82 11.95 0.30
CA HIS A 137 18.63 10.61 -0.29
C HIS A 137 17.15 10.24 -0.43
N ALA A 138 16.24 11.21 -0.37
CA ALA A 138 14.84 10.95 -0.58
C ALA A 138 14.58 10.52 -2.04
N ALA A 139 13.87 9.40 -2.21
CA ALA A 139 13.52 8.85 -3.51
C ALA A 139 12.18 8.14 -3.44
N GLY A 140 11.32 8.41 -4.41
CA GLY A 140 10.00 7.81 -4.54
C GLY A 140 9.89 6.81 -5.68
N VAL A 141 8.67 6.46 -6.03
CA VAL A 141 8.37 5.61 -7.18
C VAL A 141 8.41 6.46 -8.46
N PRO A 142 9.23 6.12 -9.47
CA PRO A 142 9.23 6.81 -10.74
C PRO A 142 7.86 6.84 -11.41
N LEU A 143 7.47 7.97 -12.03
CA LEU A 143 6.14 8.13 -12.64
C LEU A 143 5.85 7.10 -13.73
N GLU A 144 6.87 6.74 -14.52
CA GLU A 144 6.74 5.69 -15.55
C GLU A 144 6.41 4.32 -14.95
N MET A 145 6.90 4.01 -13.75
CA MET A 145 6.54 2.78 -13.04
C MET A 145 5.10 2.82 -12.52
N LEU A 146 4.64 3.98 -12.03
CA LEU A 146 3.24 4.16 -11.64
C LEU A 146 2.31 4.01 -12.85
N GLN A 147 2.66 4.62 -13.98
CA GLN A 147 1.90 4.46 -15.24
C GLN A 147 1.85 3.00 -15.69
N LYS A 148 2.97 2.28 -15.59
CA LYS A 148 3.02 0.85 -15.90
C LYS A 148 2.17 0.03 -14.91
N ALA A 149 2.19 0.33 -13.61
CA ALA A 149 1.35 -0.33 -12.62
C ALA A 149 -0.14 -0.15 -12.92
N ILE A 150 -0.55 1.06 -13.34
CA ILE A 150 -1.92 1.34 -13.80
C ILE A 150 -2.26 0.49 -15.03
N ALA A 151 -1.37 0.42 -16.01
CA ALA A 151 -1.57 -0.41 -17.20
C ALA A 151 -1.68 -1.92 -16.87
N CYS A 152 -1.00 -2.40 -15.82
CA CYS A 152 -1.09 -3.78 -15.31
C CYS A 152 -2.35 -4.04 -14.48
N GLY A 153 -3.07 -3.00 -14.00
CA GLY A 153 -4.34 -3.20 -13.31
C GLY A 153 -4.55 -2.44 -12.01
N ILE A 154 -3.63 -1.60 -11.56
CA ILE A 154 -3.86 -0.72 -10.40
C ILE A 154 -4.89 0.36 -10.75
N ASN A 155 -5.88 0.55 -9.89
CA ASN A 155 -6.97 1.51 -10.06
C ASN A 155 -6.80 2.77 -9.19
N LYS A 156 -6.14 2.64 -8.03
CA LYS A 156 -5.95 3.72 -7.07
C LYS A 156 -4.50 3.73 -6.57
N ILE A 157 -3.91 4.90 -6.50
CA ILE A 157 -2.54 5.11 -6.02
C ILE A 157 -2.61 6.07 -4.84
N ASN A 158 -2.13 5.62 -3.68
CA ASN A 158 -2.08 6.43 -2.48
C ASN A 158 -0.74 7.18 -2.40
N VAL A 159 -0.84 8.50 -2.22
CA VAL A 159 0.30 9.39 -2.04
C VAL A 159 0.12 10.22 -0.77
N ASP A 160 1.16 10.30 0.06
CA ASP A 160 1.21 11.13 1.25
C ASP A 160 2.44 12.04 1.22
N THR A 161 3.63 11.48 1.01
CA THR A 161 4.88 12.24 1.00
C THR A 161 4.85 13.39 0.00
N ASP A 162 4.31 13.19 -1.20
CA ASP A 162 4.22 14.22 -2.24
C ASP A 162 3.36 15.40 -1.77
N LEU A 163 2.26 15.14 -1.07
CA LEU A 163 1.38 16.17 -0.51
C LEU A 163 2.06 16.93 0.63
N ARG A 164 2.79 16.24 1.50
CA ARG A 164 3.55 16.88 2.58
C ARG A 164 4.64 17.76 2.03
N LEU A 165 5.42 17.30 1.05
CA LEU A 165 6.46 18.09 0.40
C LEU A 165 5.90 19.32 -0.30
N ALA A 166 4.75 19.22 -0.95
CA ALA A 166 4.10 20.34 -1.62
C ALA A 166 3.48 21.34 -0.66
N ALA A 167 3.18 20.96 0.59
CA ALA A 167 2.59 21.83 1.62
C ALA A 167 3.64 22.52 2.50
N THR A 168 4.90 22.10 2.44
CA THR A 168 6.01 22.66 3.23
C THR A 168 6.69 23.82 2.52
#